data_869ce5d36e5df35a6fe6053443961c80
#
_entry.id   869ce5d36e5df35a6fe6053443961c80
#
_cell.length_a   1.000
_cell.length_b   1.000
_cell.length_c   1.000
_cell.angle_alpha   90.00
_cell.angle_beta   90.00
_cell.angle_gamma   90.00
#
_symmetry.space_group_name_H-M   'P 1'
#
loop_
_entity.id
_entity.type
_entity.pdbx_description
1 polymer ?
#
loop_
_entity_poly.entity_id
_entity_poly.type
_entity_poly.pdbx_seq_one_letter_code
_entity_poly.pdbx_strand_id
1 'polypeptide(L)'
;MRRSTATLGAASCTRAGKESDDVYEPGVFYCKDAFAGLDTMDALIDDETRASLVERIRSEAQELREKPVEVDDAPPMTDDSVRSGARTDAPIPEPPFWGVRDIEVDLDEVFPHLDRHVLFKLHWGGRGKKGEEWRRIVEGHNGEEGFGPRLERMWREQDYLHPRARLGYFPCAADGNELIIFDPEDPERELERLVFPRQPKHDRICLTDFFRPLDELEPGERDVVALQGVTIGPEVTELISKLEADGEFAEQLYVHGLGVQSAEGLAEWLHSGVRDNLKIERDQGRRYSWGYPACPDQSEHEKVWRLLELEQIGMSLSGGYAVEPEQSTVAIIAHHPQGIYFGMKSGFIPKEKAPDELIAGTERGGELPPESDPREGTVEAEAADAGAPQPA
;
A
#
# COMPACT_ATOMS: atom_id res chain seq x y z
N MET A 1 -14.83 -20.61 29.85
CA MET A 1 -14.85 -19.31 29.12
C MET A 1 -14.08 -19.50 27.85
N ARG A 2 -14.75 -19.63 26.72
CA ARG A 2 -14.10 -19.67 25.38
C ARG A 2 -13.93 -18.24 24.90
N ARG A 3 -12.71 -17.81 24.65
CA ARG A 3 -12.40 -16.49 24.09
C ARG A 3 -12.83 -16.48 22.63
N SER A 4 -13.79 -15.62 22.27
CA SER A 4 -14.09 -15.31 20.87
C SER A 4 -12.96 -14.45 20.32
N THR A 5 -12.21 -14.98 19.37
CA THR A 5 -11.25 -14.20 18.60
C THR A 5 -11.99 -13.48 17.47
N ALA A 6 -12.11 -12.17 17.58
CA ALA A 6 -12.55 -11.32 16.46
C ALA A 6 -11.33 -11.05 15.58
N THR A 7 -11.37 -11.44 14.32
CA THR A 7 -10.32 -11.14 13.36
C THR A 7 -10.65 -9.82 12.66
N LEU A 8 -9.84 -8.80 12.90
CA LEU A 8 -9.88 -7.53 12.19
C LEU A 8 -9.15 -7.70 10.85
N GLY A 9 -9.88 -7.74 9.76
CA GLY A 9 -9.31 -7.77 8.42
C GLY A 9 -9.98 -6.75 7.53
N ALA A 10 -9.21 -5.80 6.98
CA ALA A 10 -9.67 -4.88 5.94
C ALA A 10 -9.62 -5.60 4.59
N ALA A 11 -10.67 -6.33 4.23
CA ALA A 11 -10.82 -6.91 2.90
C ALA A 11 -12.23 -6.64 2.36
N SER A 12 -12.31 -6.41 1.06
CA SER A 12 -13.53 -6.23 0.26
C SER A 12 -14.64 -7.21 0.65
N CYS A 13 -15.63 -6.72 1.36
CA CYS A 13 -16.34 -7.50 2.37
C CYS A 13 -17.66 -8.15 1.97
N THR A 14 -18.14 -7.96 0.75
CA THR A 14 -19.43 -8.55 0.34
C THR A 14 -19.34 -10.03 -0.01
N ARG A 15 -18.16 -10.52 -0.40
CA ARG A 15 -17.96 -11.93 -0.78
C ARG A 15 -17.43 -12.79 0.37
N ALA A 16 -16.48 -12.28 1.14
CA ALA A 16 -15.92 -12.99 2.29
C ALA A 16 -16.97 -13.26 3.40
N GLY A 17 -17.90 -12.33 3.64
CA GLY A 17 -19.00 -12.54 4.58
C GLY A 17 -19.97 -13.65 4.17
N LYS A 18 -20.15 -13.90 2.86
CA LYS A 18 -21.01 -14.99 2.36
C LYS A 18 -20.38 -16.38 2.53
N GLU A 19 -19.07 -16.47 2.44
CA GLU A 19 -18.32 -17.74 2.49
C GLU A 19 -17.91 -18.12 3.92
N SER A 20 -17.75 -17.16 4.82
CA SER A 20 -17.27 -17.40 6.18
C SER A 20 -18.35 -17.88 7.15
N ASP A 21 -19.60 -17.50 6.95
CA ASP A 21 -20.73 -17.97 7.78
C ASP A 21 -21.02 -19.47 7.63
N ASP A 22 -20.67 -20.06 6.48
CA ASP A 22 -20.81 -21.51 6.26
C ASP A 22 -19.63 -22.31 6.83
N VAL A 23 -18.53 -21.66 7.18
CA VAL A 23 -17.27 -22.29 7.62
C VAL A 23 -17.00 -22.11 9.11
N TYR A 24 -17.55 -21.06 9.75
CA TYR A 24 -17.29 -20.74 11.14
C TYR A 24 -18.58 -20.56 11.95
N GLU A 25 -19.00 -21.63 12.61
CA GLU A 25 -20.26 -21.71 13.39
C GLU A 25 -20.45 -20.58 14.44
N PRO A 26 -19.39 -20.06 15.12
CA PRO A 26 -19.54 -18.95 16.06
C PRO A 26 -19.94 -17.60 15.43
N GLY A 27 -19.86 -17.49 14.12
CA GLY A 27 -20.18 -16.27 13.37
C GLY A 27 -18.97 -15.33 13.17
N VAL A 28 -18.99 -14.59 12.06
CA VAL A 28 -17.99 -13.58 11.71
C VAL A 28 -18.67 -12.22 11.65
N PHE A 29 -18.14 -11.26 12.41
CA PHE A 29 -18.68 -9.90 12.50
C PHE A 29 -17.77 -8.95 11.71
N TYR A 30 -18.26 -8.47 10.57
CA TYR A 30 -17.55 -7.45 9.82
C TYR A 30 -17.76 -6.06 10.40
N CYS A 31 -16.66 -5.37 10.67
CA CYS A 31 -16.67 -4.00 11.14
C CYS A 31 -15.95 -3.12 10.13
N LYS A 32 -16.62 -2.09 9.62
CA LYS A 32 -16.09 -1.18 8.60
C LYS A 32 -14.88 -0.35 9.08
N ASP A 33 -14.75 -0.16 10.38
CA ASP A 33 -13.66 0.56 11.03
C ASP A 33 -13.47 0.08 12.47
N ALA A 34 -12.42 0.53 13.14
CA ALA A 34 -12.07 0.15 14.50
C ALA A 34 -13.16 0.53 15.53
N PHE A 35 -13.85 1.65 15.34
CA PHE A 35 -14.93 2.08 16.25
C PHE A 35 -16.14 1.14 16.15
N ALA A 36 -16.53 0.80 14.91
CA ALA A 36 -17.56 -0.23 14.71
C ALA A 36 -17.15 -1.58 15.32
N GLY A 37 -15.85 -1.88 15.33
CA GLY A 37 -15.29 -3.06 16.00
C GLY A 37 -15.48 -3.01 17.53
N LEU A 38 -15.14 -1.89 18.13
CA LEU A 38 -15.32 -1.67 19.57
C LEU A 38 -16.81 -1.74 19.97
N ASP A 39 -17.69 -1.03 19.27
CA ASP A 39 -19.14 -1.06 19.50
C ASP A 39 -19.70 -2.50 19.38
N THR A 40 -19.19 -3.26 18.42
CA THR A 40 -19.57 -4.67 18.23
C THR A 40 -19.08 -5.53 19.38
N MET A 41 -17.86 -5.33 19.85
CA MET A 41 -17.32 -6.05 21.01
C MET A 41 -18.08 -5.73 22.30
N ASP A 42 -18.39 -4.47 22.54
CA ASP A 42 -19.19 -4.03 23.68
C ASP A 42 -20.58 -4.69 23.65
N ALA A 43 -21.23 -4.68 22.49
CA ALA A 43 -22.52 -5.35 22.33
C ALA A 43 -22.46 -6.88 22.43
N LEU A 44 -21.33 -7.51 22.14
CA LEU A 44 -21.11 -8.97 22.31
C LEU A 44 -20.83 -9.34 23.78
N ILE A 45 -20.27 -8.45 24.56
CA ILE A 45 -19.97 -8.67 26.00
C ILE A 45 -21.24 -8.53 26.84
N ASP A 46 -22.13 -7.62 26.47
CA ASP A 46 -23.38 -7.36 27.16
C ASP A 46 -24.45 -8.41 26.77
N ASP A 47 -24.93 -9.16 27.76
CA ASP A 47 -25.93 -10.22 27.55
C ASP A 47 -27.27 -9.71 27.01
N GLU A 48 -27.66 -8.46 27.30
CA GLU A 48 -28.92 -7.86 26.83
C GLU A 48 -28.86 -7.49 25.35
N THR A 49 -27.71 -7.00 24.88
CA THR A 49 -27.53 -6.53 23.49
C THR A 49 -27.02 -7.61 22.55
N ARG A 50 -26.32 -8.63 23.06
CA ARG A 50 -25.76 -9.74 22.27
C ARG A 50 -26.80 -10.43 21.38
N ALA A 51 -27.94 -10.77 21.93
CA ALA A 51 -28.97 -11.50 21.21
C ALA A 51 -29.52 -10.69 20.02
N SER A 52 -29.78 -9.40 20.24
CA SER A 52 -30.28 -8.50 19.21
C SER A 52 -29.23 -8.21 18.12
N LEU A 53 -27.94 -8.11 18.49
CA LEU A 53 -26.84 -7.95 17.55
C LEU A 53 -26.70 -9.17 16.64
N VAL A 54 -26.69 -10.37 17.21
CA VAL A 54 -26.59 -11.63 16.44
C VAL A 54 -27.76 -11.81 15.48
N GLU A 55 -28.99 -11.50 15.92
CA GLU A 55 -30.19 -11.60 15.08
C GLU A 55 -30.13 -10.60 13.93
N ARG A 56 -29.73 -9.34 14.19
CA ARG A 56 -29.56 -8.33 13.13
C ARG A 56 -28.54 -8.77 12.08
N ILE A 57 -27.39 -9.27 12.50
CA ILE A 57 -26.32 -9.69 11.57
C ILE A 57 -26.73 -10.89 10.76
N ARG A 58 -27.46 -11.85 11.33
CA ARG A 58 -28.03 -12.97 10.58
C ARG A 58 -29.04 -12.51 9.53
N SER A 59 -29.90 -11.55 9.89
CA SER A 59 -30.86 -10.96 8.93
C SER A 59 -30.15 -10.22 7.80
N GLU A 60 -29.14 -9.41 8.12
CA GLU A 60 -28.32 -8.70 7.11
C GLU A 60 -27.57 -9.70 6.20
N ALA A 61 -27.01 -10.77 6.76
CA ALA A 61 -26.36 -11.82 5.99
C ALA A 61 -27.33 -12.55 5.06
N GLN A 62 -28.55 -12.81 5.52
CA GLN A 62 -29.59 -13.43 4.69
C GLN A 62 -30.04 -12.50 3.56
N GLU A 63 -30.25 -11.22 3.84
CA GLU A 63 -30.58 -10.22 2.81
C GLU A 63 -29.46 -10.11 1.74
N LEU A 64 -28.19 -10.18 2.16
CA LEU A 64 -27.05 -10.18 1.25
C LEU A 64 -26.97 -11.45 0.39
N ARG A 65 -27.40 -12.61 0.93
CA ARG A 65 -27.49 -13.87 0.17
C ARG A 65 -28.61 -13.83 -0.88
N GLU A 66 -29.73 -13.16 -0.54
CA GLU A 66 -30.88 -13.05 -1.43
C GLU A 66 -30.74 -11.95 -2.49
N LYS A 67 -29.87 -10.96 -2.27
CA LYS A 67 -29.53 -9.97 -3.30
C LYS A 67 -28.87 -10.67 -4.47
N PRO A 68 -29.38 -10.50 -5.72
CA PRO A 68 -28.66 -10.97 -6.88
C PRO A 68 -27.24 -10.40 -6.81
N VAL A 69 -26.24 -11.27 -6.88
CA VAL A 69 -24.89 -10.81 -7.17
C VAL A 69 -25.03 -10.13 -8.52
N GLU A 70 -24.84 -8.81 -8.61
CA GLU A 70 -24.55 -8.18 -9.88
C GLU A 70 -23.28 -8.88 -10.38
N VAL A 71 -23.49 -9.96 -11.11
CA VAL A 71 -22.46 -10.56 -11.93
C VAL A 71 -22.24 -9.48 -12.97
N ASP A 72 -21.13 -8.78 -12.87
CA ASP A 72 -20.66 -7.92 -13.94
C ASP A 72 -20.74 -8.79 -15.20
N ASP A 73 -21.56 -8.41 -16.18
CA ASP A 73 -21.72 -9.11 -17.47
C ASP A 73 -20.42 -9.09 -18.31
N ALA A 74 -19.28 -8.98 -17.66
CA ALA A 74 -18.01 -9.26 -18.29
C ALA A 74 -18.05 -10.72 -18.75
N PRO A 75 -17.84 -11.01 -20.03
CA PRO A 75 -17.83 -12.38 -20.54
C PRO A 75 -16.91 -13.23 -19.66
N PRO A 76 -17.27 -14.50 -19.40
CA PRO A 76 -16.44 -15.38 -18.60
C PRO A 76 -15.01 -15.33 -19.16
N MET A 77 -14.04 -15.15 -18.27
CA MET A 77 -12.63 -15.06 -18.62
C MET A 77 -12.19 -16.38 -19.26
N THR A 78 -12.25 -16.43 -20.57
CA THR A 78 -11.97 -17.66 -21.34
C THR A 78 -10.51 -17.81 -21.74
N ASP A 79 -9.70 -16.75 -21.54
CA ASP A 79 -8.28 -16.80 -21.89
C ASP A 79 -7.47 -15.83 -21.03
N ASP A 80 -6.75 -16.34 -20.05
CA ASP A 80 -5.84 -15.56 -19.19
C ASP A 80 -4.52 -15.22 -19.90
N SER A 81 -4.29 -15.74 -21.11
CA SER A 81 -3.08 -15.48 -21.91
C SER A 81 -3.14 -14.17 -22.70
N VAL A 82 -4.33 -13.53 -22.83
CA VAL A 82 -4.44 -12.32 -23.63
C VAL A 82 -3.90 -11.12 -22.84
N ARG A 83 -2.80 -10.55 -23.33
CA ARG A 83 -2.21 -9.31 -22.79
C ARG A 83 -3.14 -8.13 -22.96
N SER A 84 -2.97 -7.12 -22.10
CA SER A 84 -3.61 -5.80 -22.26
C SER A 84 -2.99 -5.03 -23.45
N GLY A 85 -3.54 -3.85 -23.73
CA GLY A 85 -3.00 -2.94 -24.75
C GLY A 85 -1.71 -2.20 -24.33
N ALA A 86 -1.04 -2.61 -23.25
CA ALA A 86 0.25 -2.03 -22.87
C ALA A 86 1.29 -2.32 -23.96
N ARG A 87 2.07 -1.27 -24.34
CA ARG A 87 3.09 -1.40 -25.39
C ARG A 87 4.19 -2.37 -24.97
N THR A 88 4.76 -3.10 -25.91
CA THR A 88 5.85 -4.05 -25.64
C THR A 88 7.21 -3.53 -26.07
N ASP A 89 7.27 -2.39 -26.76
CA ASP A 89 8.50 -1.81 -27.33
C ASP A 89 9.12 -0.71 -26.45
N ALA A 90 8.74 -0.64 -25.15
CA ALA A 90 9.37 0.28 -24.21
C ALA A 90 10.88 -0.01 -24.12
N PRO A 91 11.76 1.02 -24.09
CA PRO A 91 13.19 0.78 -23.93
C PRO A 91 13.49 0.00 -22.64
N ILE A 92 14.36 -1.00 -22.75
CA ILE A 92 14.86 -1.74 -21.58
C ILE A 92 16.02 -0.92 -21.00
N PRO A 93 15.92 -0.43 -19.74
CA PRO A 93 17.01 0.30 -19.13
C PRO A 93 18.14 -0.62 -18.67
N GLU A 94 19.35 -0.11 -18.64
CA GLU A 94 20.51 -0.82 -18.11
C GLU A 94 20.67 -0.54 -16.61
N PRO A 95 20.59 -1.56 -15.75
CA PRO A 95 20.77 -1.36 -14.32
C PRO A 95 22.25 -1.13 -13.97
N PRO A 96 22.56 -0.42 -12.87
CA PRO A 96 23.94 -0.13 -12.47
C PRO A 96 24.72 -1.35 -11.98
N PHE A 97 24.01 -2.42 -11.66
CA PHE A 97 24.56 -3.73 -11.29
C PHE A 97 23.49 -4.80 -11.49
N TRP A 98 23.91 -6.05 -11.54
CA TRP A 98 23.04 -7.21 -11.51
C TRP A 98 23.17 -7.93 -10.17
N GLY A 99 22.13 -8.68 -9.79
CA GLY A 99 22.04 -9.38 -8.51
C GLY A 99 21.64 -8.44 -7.35
N VAL A 100 21.92 -8.85 -6.12
CA VAL A 100 21.46 -8.19 -4.88
C VAL A 100 22.58 -7.43 -4.19
N ARG A 101 22.25 -6.27 -3.64
CA ARG A 101 23.15 -5.48 -2.79
C ARG A 101 22.45 -4.96 -1.55
N ASP A 102 23.18 -4.90 -0.45
CA ASP A 102 22.80 -4.09 0.69
C ASP A 102 22.99 -2.61 0.33
N ILE A 103 22.02 -1.79 0.68
CA ILE A 103 22.04 -0.36 0.42
C ILE A 103 22.30 0.36 1.75
N GLU A 104 23.37 1.15 1.78
CA GLU A 104 23.66 2.02 2.90
C GLU A 104 22.58 3.11 2.99
N VAL A 105 22.01 3.30 4.15
CA VAL A 105 20.90 4.23 4.37
C VAL A 105 21.32 5.31 5.34
N ASP A 106 21.19 6.57 4.92
CA ASP A 106 21.22 7.72 5.81
C ASP A 106 19.79 8.13 6.16
N LEU A 107 19.46 8.12 7.44
CA LEU A 107 18.11 8.53 7.90
C LEU A 107 17.78 9.97 7.53
N ASP A 108 18.75 10.86 7.49
CA ASP A 108 18.50 12.26 7.10
C ASP A 108 18.10 12.39 5.63
N GLU A 109 18.52 11.46 4.76
CA GLU A 109 18.04 11.37 3.37
C GLU A 109 16.63 10.76 3.28
N VAL A 110 16.22 9.96 4.24
CA VAL A 110 14.87 9.37 4.31
C VAL A 110 13.83 10.38 4.81
N PHE A 111 14.22 11.29 5.71
CA PHE A 111 13.30 12.24 6.35
C PHE A 111 12.42 13.06 5.40
N PRO A 112 12.94 13.57 4.27
CA PRO A 112 12.12 14.30 3.28
C PRO A 112 11.04 13.43 2.61
N HIS A 113 11.18 12.12 2.63
CA HIS A 113 10.25 11.16 2.04
C HIS A 113 9.12 10.72 2.97
N LEU A 114 9.11 11.19 4.24
CA LEU A 114 8.01 10.93 5.16
C LEU A 114 6.73 11.63 4.70
N ASP A 115 5.63 10.90 4.58
CA ASP A 115 4.33 11.53 4.41
C ASP A 115 3.80 12.06 5.75
N ARG A 116 4.15 13.32 6.04
CA ARG A 116 3.73 14.00 7.27
C ARG A 116 2.21 14.14 7.39
N HIS A 117 1.50 14.20 6.27
CA HIS A 117 0.05 14.28 6.29
C HIS A 117 -0.56 12.95 6.74
N VAL A 118 -0.11 11.84 6.19
CA VAL A 118 -0.51 10.50 6.61
C VAL A 118 -0.10 10.27 8.06
N LEU A 119 1.13 10.59 8.45
CA LEU A 119 1.61 10.48 9.82
C LEU A 119 0.69 11.20 10.81
N PHE A 120 0.43 12.48 10.60
CA PHE A 120 -0.32 13.31 11.52
C PHE A 120 -1.81 12.99 11.52
N LYS A 121 -2.41 12.73 10.33
CA LYS A 121 -3.85 12.49 10.19
C LYS A 121 -4.26 11.07 10.56
N LEU A 122 -3.51 10.06 10.10
CA LEU A 122 -3.91 8.67 10.28
C LEU A 122 -3.26 8.04 11.51
N HIS A 123 -1.96 8.24 11.70
CA HIS A 123 -1.24 7.55 12.77
C HIS A 123 -1.28 8.31 14.10
N TRP A 124 -1.19 9.64 14.10
CA TRP A 124 -1.13 10.44 15.32
C TRP A 124 -2.48 11.04 15.75
N GLY A 125 -3.58 10.59 15.14
CA GLY A 125 -4.94 10.91 15.58
C GLY A 125 -5.48 12.27 15.14
N GLY A 126 -4.83 12.94 14.17
CA GLY A 126 -5.31 14.22 13.62
C GLY A 126 -6.49 14.12 12.66
N ARG A 127 -7.07 12.92 12.46
CA ARG A 127 -8.20 12.70 11.53
C ARG A 127 -9.41 13.55 11.91
N GLY A 128 -10.03 14.18 10.90
CA GLY A 128 -11.22 15.02 11.10
C GLY A 128 -10.94 16.44 11.63
N LYS A 129 -9.71 16.72 12.05
CA LYS A 129 -9.32 18.06 12.51
C LYS A 129 -9.07 19.00 11.34
N LYS A 130 -9.60 20.25 11.41
CA LYS A 130 -9.53 21.23 10.32
C LYS A 130 -9.27 22.65 10.86
N GLY A 131 -8.85 23.55 9.98
CA GLY A 131 -8.69 24.97 10.27
C GLY A 131 -7.81 25.26 11.49
N GLU A 132 -8.31 26.09 12.41
CA GLU A 132 -7.57 26.50 13.61
C GLU A 132 -7.24 25.33 14.55
N GLU A 133 -8.13 24.35 14.67
CA GLU A 133 -7.88 23.15 15.49
C GLU A 133 -6.72 22.33 14.92
N TRP A 134 -6.69 22.13 13.59
CA TRP A 134 -5.60 21.47 12.91
C TRP A 134 -4.27 22.20 13.12
N ARG A 135 -4.26 23.53 12.94
CA ARG A 135 -3.06 24.35 13.15
C ARG A 135 -2.50 24.19 14.56
N ARG A 136 -3.38 24.27 15.58
CA ARG A 136 -2.97 24.10 16.99
C ARG A 136 -2.34 22.74 17.28
N ILE A 137 -2.90 21.67 16.71
CA ILE A 137 -2.37 20.31 16.88
C ILE A 137 -1.01 20.19 16.21
N VAL A 138 -0.83 20.77 15.02
CA VAL A 138 0.43 20.67 14.29
C VAL A 138 1.52 21.56 14.88
N GLU A 139 1.20 22.80 15.22
CA GLU A 139 2.17 23.78 15.74
C GLU A 139 2.38 23.69 17.26
N GLY A 140 1.40 23.16 17.96
CA GLY A 140 1.32 23.19 19.43
C GLY A 140 0.58 24.42 19.96
N HIS A 141 0.10 24.34 21.19
CA HIS A 141 -0.67 25.44 21.81
C HIS A 141 -0.58 25.38 23.33
N ASN A 142 -0.49 26.53 24.01
CA ASN A 142 -0.51 26.67 25.48
C ASN A 142 0.52 25.80 26.23
N GLY A 143 1.71 25.57 25.62
CA GLY A 143 2.75 24.75 26.21
C GLY A 143 2.65 23.25 25.87
N GLU A 144 1.62 22.83 25.13
CA GLU A 144 1.55 21.50 24.56
C GLU A 144 2.38 21.43 23.27
N GLU A 145 3.17 20.37 23.13
CA GLU A 145 4.01 20.12 21.95
C GLU A 145 3.14 19.72 20.77
N GLY A 146 3.24 20.44 19.63
CA GLY A 146 2.53 20.07 18.39
C GLY A 146 3.20 18.91 17.65
N PHE A 147 2.49 18.34 16.69
CA PHE A 147 2.99 17.20 15.89
C PHE A 147 4.26 17.55 15.12
N GLY A 148 4.38 18.77 14.58
CA GLY A 148 5.57 19.21 13.86
C GLY A 148 6.83 19.21 14.75
N PRO A 149 6.86 20.02 15.85
CA PRO A 149 7.96 20.00 16.79
C PRO A 149 8.25 18.62 17.38
N ARG A 150 7.21 17.82 17.67
CA ARG A 150 7.38 16.44 18.15
C ARG A 150 8.09 15.57 17.13
N LEU A 151 7.69 15.62 15.86
CA LEU A 151 8.36 14.87 14.79
C LEU A 151 9.85 15.22 14.71
N GLU A 152 10.16 16.54 14.68
CA GLU A 152 11.55 17.00 14.61
C GLU A 152 12.39 16.55 15.83
N ARG A 153 11.79 16.58 17.00
CA ARG A 153 12.43 16.10 18.22
C ARG A 153 12.64 14.59 18.18
N MET A 154 11.58 13.83 17.93
CA MET A 154 11.64 12.35 17.88
C MET A 154 12.65 11.90 16.84
N TRP A 155 12.67 12.51 15.66
CA TRP A 155 13.62 12.15 14.61
C TRP A 155 15.07 12.40 15.02
N ARG A 156 15.34 13.50 15.70
CA ARG A 156 16.69 13.86 16.12
C ARG A 156 17.21 13.04 17.30
N GLU A 157 16.32 12.68 18.22
CA GLU A 157 16.68 12.08 19.51
C GLU A 157 16.50 10.57 19.55
N GLN A 158 15.87 9.98 18.53
CA GLN A 158 15.59 8.55 18.49
C GLN A 158 16.87 7.72 18.33
N ASP A 159 16.85 6.54 18.95
CA ASP A 159 17.89 5.50 18.87
C ASP A 159 17.30 4.12 18.57
N TYR A 160 16.07 4.09 18.03
CA TYR A 160 15.31 2.87 17.74
C TYR A 160 14.98 2.69 16.25
N LEU A 161 15.32 3.65 15.39
CA LEU A 161 15.17 3.51 13.94
C LEU A 161 16.51 3.03 13.35
N HIS A 162 16.56 1.76 12.97
CA HIS A 162 17.73 1.14 12.37
C HIS A 162 17.44 0.70 10.94
N PRO A 163 17.42 1.66 9.98
CA PRO A 163 17.05 1.38 8.61
C PRO A 163 18.03 0.42 7.94
N ARG A 164 17.49 -0.57 7.25
CA ARG A 164 18.24 -1.51 6.42
C ARG A 164 17.47 -1.73 5.12
N ALA A 165 18.19 -1.85 4.03
CA ALA A 165 17.59 -2.02 2.72
C ALA A 165 18.41 -2.98 1.86
N ARG A 166 17.72 -3.82 1.10
CA ARG A 166 18.28 -4.64 0.03
C ARG A 166 17.59 -4.34 -1.28
N LEU A 167 18.37 -4.21 -2.31
CA LEU A 167 17.93 -3.96 -3.67
C LEU A 167 18.54 -4.99 -4.60
N GLY A 168 17.71 -5.63 -5.42
CA GLY A 168 18.14 -6.55 -6.45
C GLY A 168 17.67 -6.11 -7.83
N TYR A 169 18.56 -6.16 -8.83
CA TYR A 169 18.19 -6.09 -10.24
C TYR A 169 18.40 -7.44 -10.87
N PHE A 170 17.36 -7.93 -11.55
CA PHE A 170 17.38 -9.25 -12.18
C PHE A 170 16.97 -9.17 -13.65
N PRO A 171 17.61 -9.97 -14.52
CA PRO A 171 17.07 -10.20 -15.85
C PRO A 171 15.71 -10.87 -15.76
N CYS A 172 14.75 -10.45 -16.57
CA CYS A 172 13.40 -11.01 -16.54
C CYS A 172 12.76 -11.05 -17.92
N ALA A 173 11.64 -11.78 -18.02
CA ALA A 173 10.76 -11.78 -19.17
C ALA A 173 9.34 -12.14 -18.74
N ALA A 174 8.34 -11.59 -19.41
CA ALA A 174 6.94 -11.93 -19.18
C ALA A 174 6.53 -13.16 -20.01
N ASP A 175 5.93 -14.14 -19.35
CA ASP A 175 5.34 -15.35 -19.97
C ASP A 175 3.88 -15.45 -19.51
N GLY A 176 2.96 -14.87 -20.27
CA GLY A 176 1.57 -14.78 -19.87
C GLY A 176 1.38 -13.98 -18.57
N ASN A 177 0.93 -14.63 -17.52
CA ASN A 177 0.72 -14.06 -16.19
C ASN A 177 1.88 -14.29 -15.23
N GLU A 178 2.97 -14.86 -15.71
CA GLU A 178 4.18 -15.14 -14.95
C GLU A 178 5.30 -14.19 -15.35
N LEU A 179 6.04 -13.69 -14.39
CA LEU A 179 7.31 -13.01 -14.61
C LEU A 179 8.44 -13.97 -14.28
N ILE A 180 9.17 -14.37 -15.30
CA ILE A 180 10.34 -15.23 -15.14
C ILE A 180 11.51 -14.36 -14.69
N ILE A 181 12.15 -14.78 -13.61
CA ILE A 181 13.35 -14.16 -13.08
C ILE A 181 14.53 -15.07 -13.44
N PHE A 182 15.51 -14.52 -14.12
CA PHE A 182 16.69 -15.25 -14.55
C PHE A 182 17.91 -14.94 -13.66
N ASP A 183 18.87 -15.85 -13.70
CA ASP A 183 20.14 -15.66 -13.05
C ASP A 183 20.94 -14.54 -13.74
N PRO A 184 21.41 -13.53 -12.98
CA PRO A 184 22.27 -12.49 -13.55
C PRO A 184 23.58 -13.00 -14.18
N GLU A 185 24.10 -14.13 -13.71
CA GLU A 185 25.35 -14.74 -14.24
C GLU A 185 25.08 -15.71 -15.40
N ASP A 186 23.85 -16.23 -15.50
CA ASP A 186 23.42 -17.15 -16.57
C ASP A 186 21.97 -16.81 -16.99
N PRO A 187 21.76 -15.88 -17.92
CA PRO A 187 20.41 -15.45 -18.33
C PRO A 187 19.54 -16.54 -18.98
N GLU A 188 20.07 -17.73 -19.22
CA GLU A 188 19.28 -18.89 -19.66
C GLU A 188 18.76 -19.72 -18.46
N ARG A 189 19.28 -19.48 -17.25
CA ARG A 189 18.88 -20.18 -16.04
C ARG A 189 17.75 -19.42 -15.32
N GLU A 190 16.58 -20.02 -15.26
CA GLU A 190 15.48 -19.51 -14.44
C GLU A 190 15.79 -19.70 -12.94
N LEU A 191 15.56 -18.66 -12.14
CA LEU A 191 15.63 -18.71 -10.68
C LEU A 191 14.26 -18.90 -10.08
N GLU A 192 13.28 -18.09 -10.51
CA GLU A 192 11.93 -18.07 -9.97
C GLU A 192 10.92 -17.63 -11.04
N ARG A 193 9.64 -17.96 -10.81
CA ARG A 193 8.49 -17.41 -11.55
C ARG A 193 7.53 -16.77 -10.59
N LEU A 194 7.33 -15.45 -10.72
CA LEU A 194 6.36 -14.68 -9.94
C LEU A 194 5.02 -14.65 -10.68
N VAL A 195 3.93 -15.00 -10.00
CA VAL A 195 2.60 -15.13 -10.60
C VAL A 195 1.74 -13.93 -10.26
N PHE A 196 1.08 -13.33 -11.25
CA PHE A 196 0.25 -12.15 -11.06
C PHE A 196 -1.13 -12.34 -11.70
N PRO A 197 -2.22 -11.96 -11.01
CA PRO A 197 -3.55 -12.05 -11.58
C PRO A 197 -3.82 -10.92 -12.58
N ARG A 198 -4.59 -11.24 -13.63
CA ARG A 198 -5.17 -10.19 -14.47
C ARG A 198 -6.33 -9.50 -13.76
N GLN A 199 -6.40 -8.19 -13.92
CA GLN A 199 -7.49 -7.42 -13.35
C GLN A 199 -8.80 -7.75 -14.07
N PRO A 200 -9.94 -7.84 -13.35
CA PRO A 200 -11.24 -8.13 -13.99
C PRO A 200 -11.75 -7.00 -14.89
N LYS A 201 -11.22 -5.79 -14.71
CA LYS A 201 -11.55 -4.55 -15.46
C LYS A 201 -10.26 -3.93 -16.03
N HIS A 202 -10.37 -2.80 -16.72
CA HIS A 202 -9.22 -2.05 -17.28
C HIS A 202 -8.38 -2.86 -18.26
N ASP A 203 -9.01 -3.29 -19.35
CA ASP A 203 -8.35 -4.06 -20.40
C ASP A 203 -7.67 -5.33 -19.89
N ARG A 204 -8.09 -5.82 -18.71
CA ARG A 204 -7.54 -7.00 -18.06
C ARG A 204 -6.03 -6.93 -17.80
N ILE A 205 -5.55 -5.73 -17.47
CA ILE A 205 -4.13 -5.49 -17.21
C ILE A 205 -3.57 -6.43 -16.15
N CYS A 206 -2.38 -6.96 -16.39
CA CYS A 206 -1.58 -7.73 -15.47
C CYS A 206 -0.26 -6.99 -15.20
N LEU A 207 0.36 -7.21 -14.05
CA LEU A 207 1.64 -6.60 -13.76
C LEU A 207 2.72 -7.02 -14.77
N THR A 208 2.64 -8.25 -15.28
CA THR A 208 3.52 -8.78 -16.32
C THR A 208 3.43 -8.01 -17.65
N ASP A 209 2.32 -7.31 -17.91
CA ASP A 209 2.18 -6.52 -19.14
C ASP A 209 3.14 -5.31 -19.17
N PHE A 210 3.76 -4.96 -18.05
CA PHE A 210 4.77 -3.92 -17.95
C PHE A 210 6.20 -4.42 -18.15
N PHE A 211 6.36 -5.68 -18.56
CA PHE A 211 7.64 -6.26 -18.91
C PHE A 211 7.61 -6.84 -20.31
N ARG A 212 8.78 -6.95 -20.95
CA ARG A 212 8.91 -7.46 -22.29
C ARG A 212 8.48 -8.94 -22.34
N PRO A 213 7.58 -9.31 -23.30
CA PRO A 213 7.24 -10.71 -23.51
C PRO A 213 8.45 -11.57 -23.93
N LEU A 214 8.50 -12.79 -23.42
CA LEU A 214 9.61 -13.71 -23.71
C LEU A 214 9.77 -14.00 -25.20
N ASP A 215 8.66 -14.11 -25.93
CA ASP A 215 8.62 -14.38 -27.37
C ASP A 215 8.93 -13.16 -28.26
N GLU A 216 9.01 -11.98 -27.68
CA GLU A 216 9.41 -10.73 -28.37
C GLU A 216 10.86 -10.33 -28.08
N LEU A 217 11.57 -11.06 -27.23
CA LEU A 217 12.98 -10.83 -26.91
C LEU A 217 13.89 -11.54 -27.92
N GLU A 218 14.96 -10.87 -28.33
CA GLU A 218 16.01 -11.49 -29.12
C GLU A 218 16.78 -12.54 -28.30
N PRO A 219 17.39 -13.55 -28.93
CA PRO A 219 18.16 -14.55 -28.19
C PRO A 219 19.26 -13.89 -27.33
N GLY A 220 19.18 -14.14 -26.01
CA GLY A 220 20.09 -13.56 -25.02
C GLY A 220 19.69 -12.16 -24.49
N GLU A 221 18.68 -11.53 -25.08
CA GLU A 221 18.10 -10.30 -24.54
C GLU A 221 17.18 -10.62 -23.34
N ARG A 222 17.17 -9.79 -22.33
CA ARG A 222 16.27 -9.85 -21.18
C ARG A 222 15.83 -8.45 -20.75
N ASP A 223 14.63 -8.36 -20.24
CA ASP A 223 14.16 -7.15 -19.58
C ASP A 223 14.75 -7.06 -18.17
N VAL A 224 14.50 -5.97 -17.44
CA VAL A 224 14.98 -5.74 -16.08
C VAL A 224 13.85 -5.54 -15.10
N VAL A 225 13.90 -6.22 -13.98
CA VAL A 225 13.05 -5.98 -12.83
C VAL A 225 13.90 -5.58 -11.64
N ALA A 226 13.40 -4.63 -10.85
CA ALA A 226 13.98 -4.34 -9.55
C ALA A 226 13.09 -4.90 -8.44
N LEU A 227 13.71 -5.52 -7.44
CA LEU A 227 13.07 -5.99 -6.22
C LEU A 227 13.70 -5.28 -5.03
N GLN A 228 12.90 -4.80 -4.10
CA GLN A 228 13.38 -4.15 -2.89
C GLN A 228 12.77 -4.76 -1.63
N GLY A 229 13.57 -4.84 -0.58
CA GLY A 229 13.14 -5.10 0.79
C GLY A 229 13.73 -4.06 1.72
N VAL A 230 12.91 -3.45 2.57
CA VAL A 230 13.32 -2.43 3.54
C VAL A 230 12.71 -2.69 4.90
N THR A 231 13.46 -2.36 5.94
CA THR A 231 13.02 -2.44 7.34
C THR A 231 13.61 -1.29 8.15
N ILE A 232 12.91 -0.88 9.19
CA ILE A 232 13.42 0.07 10.19
C ILE A 232 14.04 -0.66 11.41
N GLY A 233 14.02 -1.98 11.38
CA GLY A 233 14.56 -2.83 12.44
C GLY A 233 13.50 -3.26 13.47
N PRO A 234 13.79 -4.30 14.25
CA PRO A 234 12.90 -4.83 15.28
C PRO A 234 12.83 -3.94 16.52
N GLU A 235 13.78 -3.02 16.72
CA GLU A 235 13.92 -2.18 17.91
C GLU A 235 12.69 -1.27 18.11
N VAL A 236 12.03 -0.85 17.03
CA VAL A 236 10.76 -0.11 17.09
C VAL A 236 9.66 -0.98 17.73
N THR A 237 9.54 -2.25 17.30
CA THR A 237 8.56 -3.19 17.84
C THR A 237 8.82 -3.48 19.32
N GLU A 238 10.08 -3.61 19.71
CA GLU A 238 10.48 -3.82 21.12
C GLU A 238 10.11 -2.61 21.98
N LEU A 239 10.39 -1.39 21.49
CA LEU A 239 10.02 -0.15 22.18
C LEU A 239 8.51 -0.01 22.32
N ILE A 240 7.74 -0.28 21.26
CA ILE A 240 6.27 -0.27 21.27
C ILE A 240 5.73 -1.22 22.34
N SER A 241 6.24 -2.46 22.40
CA SER A 241 5.82 -3.47 23.39
C SER A 241 6.15 -3.04 24.82
N LYS A 242 7.28 -2.38 25.03
CA LYS A 242 7.67 -1.83 26.33
C LYS A 242 6.74 -0.70 26.76
N LEU A 243 6.48 0.27 25.88
CA LEU A 243 5.58 1.40 26.16
C LEU A 243 4.15 0.92 26.49
N GLU A 244 3.67 -0.13 25.79
CA GLU A 244 2.39 -0.76 26.09
C GLU A 244 2.37 -1.38 27.48
N ALA A 245 3.43 -2.12 27.85
CA ALA A 245 3.54 -2.74 29.17
C ALA A 245 3.62 -1.70 30.30
N ASP A 246 4.24 -0.56 30.04
CA ASP A 246 4.36 0.56 30.98
C ASP A 246 3.11 1.44 31.04
N GLY A 247 2.11 1.21 30.15
CA GLY A 247 0.87 1.98 30.08
C GLY A 247 1.00 3.34 29.37
N GLU A 248 2.09 3.58 28.68
CA GLU A 248 2.43 4.83 27.97
C GLU A 248 1.81 4.84 26.54
N PHE A 249 0.50 4.67 26.46
CA PHE A 249 -0.23 4.48 25.19
C PHE A 249 -0.09 5.65 24.20
N ALA A 250 0.02 6.88 24.71
CA ALA A 250 0.19 8.05 23.84
C ALA A 250 1.55 8.02 23.13
N GLU A 251 2.62 7.74 23.86
CA GLU A 251 3.97 7.65 23.29
C GLU A 251 4.09 6.43 22.38
N GLN A 252 3.48 5.30 22.76
CA GLN A 252 3.37 4.12 21.90
C GLN A 252 2.77 4.47 20.54
N LEU A 253 1.68 5.24 20.51
CA LEU A 253 1.03 5.67 19.27
C LEU A 253 1.96 6.51 18.39
N TYR A 254 2.72 7.43 18.99
CA TYR A 254 3.66 8.28 18.27
C TYR A 254 4.83 7.48 17.71
N VAL A 255 5.41 6.59 18.50
CA VAL A 255 6.53 5.72 18.08
C VAL A 255 6.09 4.77 16.98
N HIS A 256 4.93 4.11 17.13
CA HIS A 256 4.37 3.23 16.10
C HIS A 256 4.15 3.98 14.78
N GLY A 257 3.49 5.13 14.82
CA GLY A 257 3.22 5.92 13.63
C GLY A 257 4.49 6.38 12.93
N LEU A 258 5.49 6.84 13.70
CA LEU A 258 6.78 7.24 13.16
C LEU A 258 7.51 6.05 12.52
N GLY A 259 7.53 4.89 13.17
CA GLY A 259 8.16 3.68 12.64
C GLY A 259 7.54 3.25 11.31
N VAL A 260 6.19 3.19 11.22
CA VAL A 260 5.50 2.84 9.97
C VAL A 260 5.81 3.84 8.86
N GLN A 261 5.74 5.15 9.14
CA GLN A 261 6.04 6.15 8.13
C GLN A 261 7.52 6.20 7.75
N SER A 262 8.42 5.84 8.66
CA SER A 262 9.84 5.71 8.33
C SER A 262 10.10 4.56 7.37
N ALA A 263 9.41 3.42 7.51
CA ALA A 263 9.50 2.30 6.57
C ALA A 263 8.96 2.68 5.18
N GLU A 264 7.83 3.39 5.12
CA GLU A 264 7.28 3.89 3.85
C GLU A 264 8.18 4.94 3.21
N GLY A 265 8.72 5.88 4.00
CA GLY A 265 9.68 6.88 3.54
C GLY A 265 10.96 6.26 3.00
N LEU A 266 11.50 5.23 3.69
CA LEU A 266 12.65 4.46 3.24
C LEU A 266 12.38 3.74 1.91
N ALA A 267 11.20 3.13 1.78
CA ALA A 267 10.81 2.47 0.55
C ALA A 267 10.67 3.46 -0.64
N GLU A 268 10.17 4.67 -0.40
CA GLU A 268 10.07 5.70 -1.45
C GLU A 268 11.42 6.33 -1.78
N TRP A 269 12.28 6.57 -0.78
CA TRP A 269 13.66 7.00 -0.99
C TRP A 269 14.41 6.01 -1.90
N LEU A 270 14.34 4.72 -1.57
CA LEU A 270 14.99 3.67 -2.38
C LEU A 270 14.39 3.57 -3.78
N HIS A 271 13.07 3.68 -3.92
CA HIS A 271 12.37 3.69 -5.20
C HIS A 271 12.77 4.89 -6.07
N SER A 272 12.96 6.07 -5.47
CA SER A 272 13.53 7.22 -6.19
C SER A 272 14.93 6.92 -6.70
N GLY A 273 15.79 6.31 -5.88
CA GLY A 273 17.10 5.84 -6.28
C GLY A 273 17.08 4.82 -7.42
N VAL A 274 16.07 3.92 -7.45
CA VAL A 274 15.89 2.98 -8.57
C VAL A 274 15.57 3.72 -9.87
N ARG A 275 14.70 4.75 -9.85
CA ARG A 275 14.41 5.58 -11.04
C ARG A 275 15.67 6.27 -11.56
N ASP A 276 16.47 6.85 -10.67
CA ASP A 276 17.73 7.52 -11.02
C ASP A 276 18.74 6.51 -11.60
N ASN A 277 18.86 5.33 -11.00
CA ASN A 277 19.73 4.25 -11.43
C ASN A 277 19.38 3.76 -12.84
N LEU A 278 18.10 3.59 -13.12
CA LEU A 278 17.58 3.14 -14.41
C LEU A 278 17.46 4.30 -15.43
N LYS A 279 17.73 5.55 -15.02
CA LYS A 279 17.64 6.76 -15.84
C LYS A 279 16.27 6.93 -16.50
N ILE A 280 15.22 6.61 -15.76
CA ILE A 280 13.82 6.78 -16.18
C ILE A 280 13.24 8.04 -15.56
N GLU A 281 12.19 8.58 -16.20
CA GLU A 281 11.53 9.81 -15.73
C GLU A 281 10.84 9.58 -14.37
N ARG A 282 10.67 10.66 -13.61
CA ARG A 282 10.07 10.61 -12.26
C ARG A 282 8.63 10.09 -12.25
N ASP A 283 7.89 10.27 -13.33
CA ASP A 283 6.53 9.78 -13.52
C ASP A 283 6.45 8.35 -14.09
N GLN A 284 7.60 7.75 -14.40
CA GLN A 284 7.76 6.36 -14.81
C GLN A 284 8.14 5.48 -13.62
N GLY A 285 8.05 4.18 -13.85
CA GLY A 285 8.37 3.19 -12.85
C GLY A 285 7.36 3.20 -11.70
N ARG A 286 6.81 2.05 -11.39
CA ARG A 286 5.86 1.89 -10.29
C ARG A 286 6.32 0.80 -9.35
N ARG A 287 6.16 1.06 -8.06
CA ARG A 287 6.45 0.12 -6.98
C ARG A 287 5.15 -0.57 -6.56
N TYR A 288 5.14 -1.88 -6.57
CA TYR A 288 3.99 -2.69 -6.18
C TYR A 288 4.37 -3.58 -5.01
N SER A 289 3.63 -3.50 -3.91
CA SER A 289 3.82 -4.38 -2.75
C SER A 289 2.79 -5.52 -2.78
N TRP A 290 3.19 -6.68 -2.29
CA TRP A 290 2.29 -7.83 -2.18
C TRP A 290 1.17 -7.58 -1.17
N GLY A 291 0.00 -8.20 -1.39
CA GLY A 291 -1.22 -7.93 -0.64
C GLY A 291 -2.12 -6.85 -1.25
N TYR A 292 -1.64 -6.14 -2.30
CA TYR A 292 -2.42 -5.16 -3.06
C TYR A 292 -2.97 -5.75 -4.37
N PRO A 293 -3.95 -5.09 -5.03
CA PRO A 293 -4.64 -5.66 -6.19
C PRO A 293 -3.75 -6.11 -7.36
N ALA A 294 -2.57 -5.53 -7.53
CA ALA A 294 -1.62 -5.94 -8.58
C ALA A 294 -0.96 -7.29 -8.28
N CYS A 295 -0.73 -7.60 -7.01
CA CYS A 295 -0.06 -8.80 -6.52
C CYS A 295 -0.67 -9.22 -5.17
N PRO A 296 -1.90 -9.75 -5.15
CA PRO A 296 -2.66 -10.00 -3.92
C PRO A 296 -2.16 -11.22 -3.14
N ASP A 297 -1.49 -12.16 -3.77
CA ASP A 297 -1.04 -13.39 -3.14
C ASP A 297 0.25 -13.16 -2.34
N GLN A 298 0.12 -13.10 -1.02
CA GLN A 298 1.26 -12.92 -0.13
C GLN A 298 2.20 -14.14 -0.07
N SER A 299 1.76 -15.31 -0.51
CA SER A 299 2.65 -16.49 -0.54
C SER A 299 3.82 -16.33 -1.53
N GLU A 300 3.66 -15.46 -2.53
CA GLU A 300 4.73 -15.09 -3.46
C GLU A 300 5.93 -14.41 -2.75
N HIS A 301 5.75 -13.89 -1.53
CA HIS A 301 6.86 -13.40 -0.70
C HIS A 301 7.97 -14.43 -0.53
N GLU A 302 7.67 -15.73 -0.41
CA GLU A 302 8.71 -16.76 -0.27
C GLU A 302 9.72 -16.75 -1.42
N LYS A 303 9.26 -16.49 -2.64
CA LYS A 303 10.12 -16.41 -3.82
C LYS A 303 11.02 -15.18 -3.77
N VAL A 304 10.44 -14.04 -3.38
CA VAL A 304 11.19 -12.79 -3.23
C VAL A 304 12.21 -12.90 -2.09
N TRP A 305 11.85 -13.60 -1.01
CA TRP A 305 12.79 -13.91 0.08
C TRP A 305 14.01 -14.67 -0.43
N ARG A 306 13.81 -15.72 -1.23
CA ARG A 306 14.94 -16.47 -1.82
C ARG A 306 15.78 -15.61 -2.77
N LEU A 307 15.16 -14.73 -3.54
CA LEU A 307 15.85 -13.84 -4.47
C LEU A 307 16.66 -12.76 -3.75
N LEU A 308 16.10 -12.13 -2.71
CA LEU A 308 16.72 -11.01 -1.99
C LEU A 308 17.47 -11.42 -0.72
N GLU A 309 17.27 -12.64 -0.20
CA GLU A 309 17.85 -13.12 1.07
C GLU A 309 17.59 -12.13 2.23
N LEU A 310 16.31 -11.77 2.44
CA LEU A 310 15.91 -10.69 3.34
C LEU A 310 16.18 -10.96 4.83
N GLU A 311 16.46 -12.21 5.20
CA GLU A 311 16.92 -12.57 6.55
C GLU A 311 18.24 -11.87 6.90
N GLN A 312 19.06 -11.53 5.91
CA GLN A 312 20.34 -10.84 6.14
C GLN A 312 20.17 -9.42 6.68
N ILE A 313 19.00 -8.81 6.47
CA ILE A 313 18.68 -7.50 7.04
C ILE A 313 17.72 -7.59 8.23
N GLY A 314 17.49 -8.81 8.76
CA GLY A 314 16.67 -9.04 9.95
C GLY A 314 15.17 -9.09 9.70
N MET A 315 14.76 -9.34 8.45
CA MET A 315 13.36 -9.55 8.10
C MET A 315 13.01 -11.03 8.13
N SER A 316 11.75 -11.37 8.42
CA SER A 316 11.20 -12.72 8.37
C SER A 316 9.77 -12.73 7.85
N LEU A 317 9.24 -13.93 7.59
CA LEU A 317 7.84 -14.13 7.24
C LEU A 317 7.13 -14.89 8.35
N SER A 318 5.94 -14.42 8.71
CA SER A 318 5.03 -15.17 9.56
C SER A 318 4.50 -16.43 8.85
N GLY A 319 3.85 -17.32 9.59
CA GLY A 319 3.17 -18.50 9.00
C GLY A 319 2.04 -18.16 8.01
N GLY A 320 1.61 -16.90 7.94
CA GLY A 320 0.65 -16.37 6.97
C GLY A 320 1.28 -15.47 5.92
N TYR A 321 2.59 -15.52 5.74
CA TYR A 321 3.37 -14.74 4.77
C TYR A 321 3.37 -13.23 5.01
N ALA A 322 2.96 -12.76 6.19
CA ALA A 322 3.12 -11.36 6.56
C ALA A 322 4.59 -11.07 6.88
N VAL A 323 5.05 -9.89 6.47
CA VAL A 323 6.42 -9.43 6.69
C VAL A 323 6.61 -9.01 8.14
N GLU A 324 7.71 -9.44 8.75
CA GLU A 324 8.14 -9.09 10.09
C GLU A 324 9.58 -8.55 10.08
N PRO A 325 9.89 -7.51 10.91
CA PRO A 325 8.99 -6.75 11.78
C PRO A 325 7.95 -5.93 11.00
N GLU A 326 6.86 -5.47 11.65
CA GLU A 326 5.75 -4.74 11.03
C GLU A 326 6.24 -3.50 10.24
N GLN A 327 7.26 -2.81 10.74
CA GLN A 327 7.84 -1.63 10.10
C GLN A 327 8.81 -2.04 8.98
N SER A 328 8.30 -2.82 8.05
CA SER A 328 9.04 -3.34 6.90
C SER A 328 8.13 -3.45 5.68
N THR A 329 8.70 -3.37 4.48
CA THR A 329 7.95 -3.60 3.25
C THR A 329 8.81 -4.22 2.17
N VAL A 330 8.17 -4.99 1.29
CA VAL A 330 8.78 -5.65 0.15
C VAL A 330 8.02 -5.28 -1.11
N ALA A 331 8.72 -5.00 -2.19
CA ALA A 331 8.08 -4.57 -3.42
C ALA A 331 8.84 -5.00 -4.67
N ILE A 332 8.06 -5.13 -5.76
CA ILE A 332 8.54 -5.23 -7.13
C ILE A 332 8.38 -3.87 -7.82
N ILE A 333 9.35 -3.48 -8.63
CA ILE A 333 9.36 -2.22 -9.37
C ILE A 333 9.43 -2.52 -10.86
N ALA A 334 8.38 -2.09 -11.58
CA ALA A 334 8.33 -2.13 -13.03
C ALA A 334 8.72 -0.76 -13.60
N HIS A 335 9.69 -0.73 -14.52
CA HIS A 335 10.22 0.52 -15.11
C HIS A 335 9.35 1.12 -16.23
N HIS A 336 8.28 0.43 -16.61
CA HIS A 336 7.48 0.71 -17.79
C HIS A 336 6.83 2.12 -17.77
N PRO A 337 6.86 2.89 -18.90
CA PRO A 337 6.29 4.24 -18.95
C PRO A 337 4.77 4.29 -18.79
N GLN A 338 4.06 3.21 -19.11
CA GLN A 338 2.61 3.09 -18.92
C GLN A 338 2.22 2.40 -17.61
N GLY A 339 3.18 2.18 -16.69
CA GLY A 339 2.90 1.61 -15.38
C GLY A 339 1.85 2.42 -14.61
N ILE A 340 0.80 1.78 -14.11
CA ILE A 340 -0.28 2.39 -13.32
C ILE A 340 -0.52 1.59 -12.05
N TYR A 341 -1.00 2.25 -10.99
CA TYR A 341 -1.48 1.52 -9.82
C TYR A 341 -2.88 0.92 -10.08
N PHE A 342 -3.07 -0.32 -9.68
CA PHE A 342 -4.34 -1.02 -9.78
C PHE A 342 -5.22 -0.64 -8.59
N GLY A 343 -6.29 0.11 -8.83
CA GLY A 343 -7.19 0.58 -7.79
C GLY A 343 -8.51 -0.14 -7.77
N MET A 344 -9.17 -0.17 -6.60
CA MET A 344 -10.50 -0.76 -6.45
C MET A 344 -11.62 0.06 -7.09
N LYS A 345 -11.37 1.31 -7.52
CA LYS A 345 -12.33 2.15 -8.24
C LYS A 345 -11.63 2.78 -9.44
N SER A 346 -12.20 2.55 -10.62
CA SER A 346 -11.78 3.21 -11.85
C SER A 346 -11.84 4.73 -11.66
N GLY A 347 -10.72 5.41 -11.88
CA GLY A 347 -10.64 6.87 -11.98
C GLY A 347 -9.84 7.58 -10.89
N PHE A 348 -9.45 6.94 -9.81
CA PHE A 348 -8.57 7.56 -8.84
C PHE A 348 -7.16 6.99 -8.96
N ILE A 349 -6.37 7.59 -9.82
CA ILE A 349 -4.92 7.57 -9.70
C ILE A 349 -4.63 8.70 -8.71
N PRO A 350 -4.15 8.44 -7.49
CA PRO A 350 -3.57 9.53 -6.70
C PRO A 350 -2.46 10.10 -7.57
N LYS A 351 -2.57 11.37 -7.99
CA LYS A 351 -1.39 12.08 -8.46
C LYS A 351 -0.45 12.04 -7.25
N GLU A 352 0.63 11.28 -7.34
CA GLU A 352 1.76 11.45 -6.45
C GLU A 352 2.08 12.93 -6.49
N LYS A 353 1.84 13.63 -5.38
CA LYS A 353 2.40 14.96 -5.24
C LYS A 353 3.90 14.77 -5.30
N ALA A 354 4.52 15.39 -6.30
CA ALA A 354 5.96 15.38 -6.38
C ALA A 354 6.52 15.81 -5.01
N PRO A 355 7.61 15.19 -4.53
CA PRO A 355 8.24 15.57 -3.26
C PRO A 355 8.48 17.08 -3.16
N ASP A 356 8.72 17.76 -4.28
CA ASP A 356 8.92 19.20 -4.38
C ASP A 356 7.66 20.03 -4.03
N GLU A 357 6.45 19.52 -4.22
CA GLU A 357 5.22 20.20 -3.78
C GLU A 357 4.98 20.07 -2.27
N LEU A 358 5.52 19.02 -1.65
CA LEU A 358 5.52 18.82 -0.21
C LEU A 358 6.59 19.69 0.48
N ILE A 359 7.76 19.86 -0.13
CA ILE A 359 8.87 20.68 0.38
C ILE A 359 8.57 22.17 0.24
N ALA A 360 7.96 22.62 -0.87
CA ALA A 360 7.59 24.02 -1.06
C ALA A 360 6.60 24.57 -0.03
N GLY A 361 5.83 23.70 0.62
CA GLY A 361 4.94 24.05 1.75
C GLY A 361 5.65 24.23 3.09
N THR A 362 6.88 23.75 3.24
CA THR A 362 7.63 23.77 4.52
C THR A 362 8.70 24.86 4.60
N GLU A 363 9.24 25.31 3.46
CA GLU A 363 10.27 26.37 3.42
C GLU A 363 9.73 27.80 3.61
N ARG A 364 8.45 28.01 3.48
CA ARG A 364 7.81 29.27 3.88
C ARG A 364 6.79 28.94 4.92
N GLY A 365 6.90 29.43 6.14
CA GLY A 365 5.89 29.36 7.19
C GLY A 365 4.48 29.74 6.67
N GLY A 366 4.06 29.10 5.62
CA GLY A 366 2.83 29.31 4.86
C GLY A 366 1.87 28.18 5.11
N GLU A 367 0.63 28.54 5.29
CA GLU A 367 -0.56 27.73 5.49
C GLU A 367 -0.53 26.49 4.58
N LEU A 368 -0.73 25.31 5.18
CA LEU A 368 -1.14 24.11 4.43
C LEU A 368 -2.37 24.48 3.59
N PRO A 369 -2.43 24.16 2.29
CA PRO A 369 -3.56 24.51 1.46
C PRO A 369 -4.86 23.96 2.05
N PRO A 370 -5.97 24.72 2.01
CA PRO A 370 -7.25 24.26 2.50
C PRO A 370 -7.65 22.99 1.76
N GLU A 371 -8.10 22.01 2.52
CA GLU A 371 -8.66 20.75 2.02
C GLU A 371 -9.84 21.07 1.10
N SER A 372 -9.75 20.77 -0.19
CA SER A 372 -10.89 20.80 -1.10
C SER A 372 -11.84 19.68 -0.70
N ASP A 373 -13.06 20.02 -0.30
CA ASP A 373 -14.14 19.04 -0.03
C ASP A 373 -14.45 18.29 -1.33
N PRO A 374 -14.29 16.96 -1.38
CA PRO A 374 -14.61 16.19 -2.58
C PRO A 374 -16.10 16.24 -2.98
N ARG A 375 -16.95 16.96 -2.21
CA ARG A 375 -18.37 17.16 -2.51
C ARG A 375 -18.69 18.50 -3.18
N GLU A 376 -17.72 19.42 -3.31
CA GLU A 376 -17.95 20.72 -3.99
C GLU A 376 -17.83 20.64 -5.53
N GLY A 377 -17.58 19.46 -6.10
CA GLY A 377 -17.44 19.24 -7.57
C GLY A 377 -18.73 18.85 -8.31
N THR A 378 -19.91 18.88 -7.69
CA THR A 378 -21.14 18.39 -8.34
C THR A 378 -22.31 19.37 -8.39
N VAL A 379 -22.08 20.67 -8.33
CA VAL A 379 -23.17 21.66 -8.56
C VAL A 379 -22.64 22.78 -9.45
N GLU A 380 -22.43 22.51 -10.74
CA GLU A 380 -22.45 23.51 -11.82
C GLU A 380 -22.32 22.83 -13.20
N ALA A 381 -23.31 22.00 -13.56
CA ALA A 381 -23.47 21.52 -14.92
C ALA A 381 -24.95 21.29 -15.31
N GLU A 382 -25.85 22.12 -14.76
CA GLU A 382 -27.24 22.17 -15.24
C GLU A 382 -27.81 23.60 -15.14
N ALA A 383 -27.33 24.49 -15.99
CA ALA A 383 -28.06 25.72 -16.34
C ALA A 383 -27.44 26.44 -17.55
N ALA A 384 -27.46 25.82 -18.69
CA ALA A 384 -27.26 26.53 -19.96
C ALA A 384 -27.88 25.75 -21.12
N ASP A 385 -29.18 25.55 -21.09
CA ASP A 385 -29.98 25.45 -22.33
C ASP A 385 -31.46 25.80 -22.03
N ALA A 386 -31.77 27.08 -22.15
CA ALA A 386 -33.13 27.54 -22.27
C ALA A 386 -33.16 28.87 -23.07
N GLY A 387 -33.32 28.74 -24.41
CA GLY A 387 -34.20 29.60 -25.18
C GLY A 387 -33.83 31.04 -25.38
N ALA A 388 -33.21 31.38 -26.51
CA ALA A 388 -33.38 32.71 -27.10
C ALA A 388 -34.52 32.66 -28.14
N PRO A 389 -35.50 33.62 -28.12
CA PRO A 389 -36.52 33.70 -29.17
C PRO A 389 -35.98 34.43 -30.39
N GLN A 390 -36.39 33.98 -31.58
CA GLN A 390 -36.19 34.69 -32.81
C GLN A 390 -37.22 35.82 -32.97
N PRO A 391 -36.84 36.93 -33.52
CA PRO A 391 -37.78 38.01 -33.94
C PRO A 391 -38.37 37.71 -35.30
N ALA A 392 -39.56 38.27 -35.47
CA ALA A 392 -40.46 38.21 -36.63
C ALA A 392 -39.86 38.70 -37.95
#